data_487d50bcfd351f73dc95087c90d51979
#
_entry.id   487d50bcfd351f73dc95087c90d51979
#
_cell.length_a   1.000
_cell.length_b   1.000
_cell.length_c   1.000
_cell.angle_alpha   90.00
_cell.angle_beta   90.00
_cell.angle_gamma   90.00
#
_symmetry.space_group_name_H-M   'P 1'
#
loop_
_entity.id
_entity.type
_entity.pdbx_description
1 polymer ?
#
loop_
_entity_poly.entity_id
_entity_poly.type
_entity_poly.pdbx_seq_one_letter_code
_entity_poly.pdbx_strand_id
1 'polypeptide(L)'
;MIDINKKLDKIEKNCYELAKREYKFLKEDNDNIISEKVLEKVNSYKEELTKKYTNEISKIEREYNRNLFDYEMAERVKVNEFKQNLKENINSMVESQIYNFIETYEYKNFLFRNIEKTLSKMDMNECIEVYITEKDFYKFKDEIEKTFNVKLEKIENENIGGCVVIDSLNHISINNTLKTNIEEKIKKINL
;
A
#
# COMPACT_ATOMS: atom_id res chain seq x y z
N MET A 1 -21.37 -71.26 85.65
CA MET A 1 -22.12 -70.05 85.33
C MET A 1 -21.31 -69.24 84.29
N ILE A 2 -21.78 -69.18 83.09
CA ILE A 2 -21.14 -68.36 82.10
C ILE A 2 -21.42 -66.88 82.44
N ASP A 3 -20.35 -66.15 82.79
CA ASP A 3 -20.43 -64.76 83.22
C ASP A 3 -21.05 -63.89 82.11
N ILE A 4 -22.35 -63.65 82.19
CA ILE A 4 -23.17 -62.88 81.17
C ILE A 4 -22.62 -61.46 81.00
N ASN A 5 -22.11 -60.88 82.09
CA ASN A 5 -21.54 -59.55 82.08
C ASN A 5 -20.29 -59.45 81.17
N LYS A 6 -19.40 -60.48 81.32
CA LYS A 6 -18.22 -60.55 80.42
C LYS A 6 -18.57 -60.71 78.95
N LYS A 7 -19.67 -61.33 78.60
CA LYS A 7 -20.14 -61.45 77.24
C LYS A 7 -20.73 -60.11 76.77
N LEU A 8 -21.46 -59.42 77.64
CA LEU A 8 -22.03 -58.10 77.31
C LEU A 8 -20.92 -57.05 77.03
N ASP A 9 -19.93 -56.97 77.92
CA ASP A 9 -18.76 -56.09 77.75
C ASP A 9 -17.99 -56.37 76.46
N LYS A 10 -17.88 -57.63 76.07
CA LYS A 10 -17.23 -58.01 74.82
C LYS A 10 -18.04 -57.61 73.59
N ILE A 11 -19.36 -57.68 73.64
CA ILE A 11 -20.24 -57.29 72.57
C ILE A 11 -20.20 -55.76 72.44
N GLU A 12 -20.31 -55.05 73.53
CA GLU A 12 -20.25 -53.59 73.59
C GLU A 12 -18.92 -53.07 73.01
N LYS A 13 -17.81 -53.66 73.42
CA LYS A 13 -16.49 -53.31 72.87
C LYS A 13 -16.37 -53.61 71.39
N ASN A 14 -16.91 -54.74 70.92
CA ASN A 14 -16.91 -55.08 69.50
C ASN A 14 -17.79 -54.10 68.68
N CYS A 15 -18.97 -53.76 69.20
CA CYS A 15 -19.84 -52.76 68.55
C CYS A 15 -19.18 -51.37 68.44
N TYR A 16 -18.51 -50.96 69.53
CA TYR A 16 -17.76 -49.69 69.54
C TYR A 16 -16.61 -49.71 68.56
N GLU A 17 -15.84 -50.78 68.49
CA GLU A 17 -14.75 -50.90 67.50
C GLU A 17 -15.25 -50.93 66.05
N LEU A 18 -16.38 -51.58 65.77
CA LEU A 18 -17.01 -51.56 64.46
C LEU A 18 -17.48 -50.12 64.05
N ALA A 19 -18.21 -49.48 64.97
CA ALA A 19 -18.67 -48.12 64.74
C ALA A 19 -17.51 -47.12 64.50
N LYS A 20 -16.42 -47.30 65.24
CA LYS A 20 -15.19 -46.50 65.08
C LYS A 20 -14.51 -46.73 63.70
N ARG A 21 -14.50 -47.99 63.22
CA ARG A 21 -13.97 -48.30 61.87
C ARG A 21 -14.85 -47.74 60.78
N GLU A 22 -16.16 -47.86 60.86
CA GLU A 22 -17.11 -47.26 59.89
C GLU A 22 -17.01 -45.78 59.89
N TYR A 23 -16.95 -45.09 61.01
CA TYR A 23 -16.76 -43.66 61.12
C TYR A 23 -15.44 -43.20 60.43
N LYS A 24 -14.35 -43.94 60.70
CA LYS A 24 -13.07 -43.62 60.06
C LYS A 24 -13.13 -43.77 58.56
N PHE A 25 -13.73 -44.84 58.06
CA PHE A 25 -13.92 -45.09 56.65
C PHE A 25 -14.77 -44.01 55.98
N LEU A 26 -15.94 -43.65 56.52
CA LEU A 26 -16.82 -42.59 56.01
C LEU A 26 -16.14 -41.25 56.09
N LYS A 27 -15.32 -40.97 57.06
CA LYS A 27 -14.57 -39.72 57.15
C LYS A 27 -13.53 -39.60 56.02
N GLU A 28 -12.71 -40.65 55.82
CA GLU A 28 -11.70 -40.73 54.79
C GLU A 28 -12.35 -40.60 53.40
N ASP A 29 -13.47 -41.25 53.12
CA ASP A 29 -14.20 -41.21 51.90
C ASP A 29 -14.77 -39.78 51.64
N ASN A 30 -15.34 -39.17 52.67
CA ASN A 30 -15.84 -37.79 52.59
C ASN A 30 -14.73 -36.75 52.34
N ASP A 31 -13.57 -36.90 52.98
CA ASP A 31 -12.40 -36.05 52.81
C ASP A 31 -11.85 -36.17 51.37
N ASN A 32 -11.85 -37.37 50.80
CA ASN A 32 -11.47 -37.61 49.39
C ASN A 32 -12.44 -36.94 48.44
N ILE A 33 -13.76 -37.11 48.61
CA ILE A 33 -14.79 -36.47 47.78
C ILE A 33 -14.69 -34.93 47.84
N ILE A 34 -14.43 -34.37 49.01
CA ILE A 34 -14.25 -32.93 49.17
C ILE A 34 -13.01 -32.46 48.40
N SER A 35 -11.89 -33.20 48.56
CA SER A 35 -10.63 -32.84 47.89
C SER A 35 -10.75 -32.89 46.36
N GLU A 36 -11.43 -33.91 45.82
CA GLU A 36 -11.70 -34.01 44.38
C GLU A 36 -12.57 -32.85 43.87
N LYS A 37 -13.67 -32.53 44.55
CA LYS A 37 -14.55 -31.41 44.19
C LYS A 37 -13.85 -30.04 44.25
N VAL A 38 -12.97 -29.85 45.23
CA VAL A 38 -12.16 -28.65 45.36
C VAL A 38 -11.18 -28.55 44.18
N LEU A 39 -10.51 -29.66 43.86
CA LEU A 39 -9.57 -29.71 42.73
C LEU A 39 -10.26 -29.42 41.40
N GLU A 40 -11.42 -30.03 41.15
CA GLU A 40 -12.22 -29.77 39.96
C GLU A 40 -12.60 -28.28 39.85
N LYS A 41 -13.09 -27.66 40.92
CA LYS A 41 -13.42 -26.24 40.95
C LYS A 41 -12.21 -25.33 40.70
N VAL A 42 -11.06 -25.66 41.31
CA VAL A 42 -9.82 -24.91 41.11
C VAL A 42 -9.37 -25.01 39.66
N ASN A 43 -9.45 -26.16 39.02
CA ASN A 43 -9.08 -26.38 37.65
C ASN A 43 -10.02 -25.63 36.68
N SER A 44 -11.35 -25.76 36.91
CA SER A 44 -12.32 -25.04 36.09
C SER A 44 -12.14 -23.50 36.16
N TYR A 45 -11.84 -23.00 37.36
CA TYR A 45 -11.58 -21.56 37.55
C TYR A 45 -10.27 -21.11 36.89
N LYS A 46 -9.22 -21.92 36.94
CA LYS A 46 -7.97 -21.67 36.21
C LYS A 46 -8.20 -21.63 34.72
N GLU A 47 -8.97 -22.56 34.16
CA GLU A 47 -9.30 -22.56 32.73
C GLU A 47 -10.09 -21.31 32.32
N GLU A 48 -11.08 -20.93 33.13
CA GLU A 48 -11.86 -19.70 32.86
C GLU A 48 -10.99 -18.45 32.89
N LEU A 49 -10.11 -18.34 33.89
CA LEU A 49 -9.16 -17.22 33.96
C LEU A 49 -8.22 -17.21 32.76
N THR A 50 -7.66 -18.36 32.38
CA THR A 50 -6.77 -18.48 31.24
C THR A 50 -7.47 -18.02 29.96
N LYS A 51 -8.71 -18.46 29.73
CA LYS A 51 -9.52 -18.02 28.59
C LYS A 51 -9.77 -16.51 28.60
N LYS A 52 -10.08 -15.93 29.76
CA LYS A 52 -10.27 -14.48 29.89
C LYS A 52 -9.00 -13.72 29.54
N TYR A 53 -7.85 -14.11 30.11
CA TYR A 53 -6.57 -13.47 29.81
C TYR A 53 -6.18 -13.59 28.34
N THR A 54 -6.33 -14.77 27.75
CA THR A 54 -6.03 -14.97 26.34
C THR A 54 -6.88 -14.07 25.44
N ASN A 55 -8.15 -13.96 25.74
CA ASN A 55 -9.07 -13.07 25.00
C ASN A 55 -8.70 -11.59 25.14
N GLU A 56 -8.34 -11.15 26.35
CA GLU A 56 -7.90 -9.75 26.56
C GLU A 56 -6.57 -9.45 25.86
N ILE A 57 -5.60 -10.35 25.92
CA ILE A 57 -4.33 -10.22 25.17
C ILE A 57 -4.62 -10.11 23.66
N SER A 58 -5.48 -10.99 23.12
CA SER A 58 -5.84 -10.97 21.71
C SER A 58 -6.60 -9.69 21.28
N LYS A 59 -7.34 -9.06 22.19
CA LYS A 59 -7.95 -7.75 21.91
C LYS A 59 -6.89 -6.64 21.86
N ILE A 60 -5.99 -6.61 22.84
CA ILE A 60 -4.91 -5.62 22.90
C ILE A 60 -4.01 -5.74 21.66
N GLU A 61 -3.64 -6.95 21.26
CA GLU A 61 -2.85 -7.18 20.05
C GLU A 61 -3.55 -6.69 18.79
N ARG A 62 -4.85 -6.94 18.67
CA ARG A 62 -5.64 -6.45 17.52
C ARG A 62 -5.72 -4.92 17.49
N GLU A 63 -5.95 -4.28 18.61
CA GLU A 63 -5.98 -2.82 18.72
C GLU A 63 -4.61 -2.21 18.42
N TYR A 64 -3.55 -2.80 18.95
CA TYR A 64 -2.18 -2.37 18.66
C TYR A 64 -1.85 -2.46 17.17
N ASN A 65 -2.12 -3.60 16.54
CA ASN A 65 -1.86 -3.80 15.13
C ASN A 65 -2.69 -2.86 14.25
N ARG A 66 -3.93 -2.58 14.64
CA ARG A 66 -4.77 -1.60 13.94
C ARG A 66 -4.19 -0.19 14.03
N ASN A 67 -3.82 0.24 15.24
CA ASN A 67 -3.23 1.56 15.44
C ASN A 67 -1.89 1.71 14.67
N LEU A 68 -1.07 0.66 14.66
CA LEU A 68 0.18 0.64 13.89
C LEU A 68 -0.10 0.78 12.39
N PHE A 69 -1.05 0.01 11.86
CA PHE A 69 -1.47 0.10 10.46
C PHE A 69 -1.99 1.50 10.10
N ASP A 70 -2.86 2.07 10.92
CA ASP A 70 -3.42 3.41 10.70
C ASP A 70 -2.30 4.47 10.70
N TYR A 71 -1.31 4.35 11.58
CA TYR A 71 -0.13 5.22 11.61
C TYR A 71 0.72 5.07 10.35
N GLU A 72 1.04 3.85 9.93
CA GLU A 72 1.81 3.60 8.71
C GLU A 72 1.09 4.14 7.47
N MET A 73 -0.23 3.97 7.39
CA MET A 73 -1.03 4.50 6.29
C MET A 73 -0.99 6.03 6.26
N ALA A 74 -1.14 6.68 7.42
CA ALA A 74 -1.05 8.14 7.51
C ALA A 74 0.32 8.68 7.07
N GLU A 75 1.40 8.01 7.45
CA GLU A 75 2.75 8.39 7.01
C GLU A 75 2.95 8.18 5.50
N ARG A 76 2.45 7.08 4.93
CA ARG A 76 2.49 6.86 3.47
C ARG A 76 1.73 7.94 2.70
N VAL A 77 0.58 8.37 3.20
CA VAL A 77 -0.19 9.48 2.58
C VAL A 77 0.65 10.75 2.57
N LYS A 78 1.24 11.14 3.70
CA LYS A 78 2.11 12.34 3.78
C LYS A 78 3.29 12.28 2.81
N VAL A 79 3.97 11.12 2.73
CA VAL A 79 5.08 10.93 1.79
C VAL A 79 4.61 11.06 0.34
N ASN A 80 3.45 10.50 0.00
CA ASN A 80 2.90 10.62 -1.35
C ASN A 80 2.49 12.07 -1.69
N GLU A 81 1.86 12.78 -0.76
CA GLU A 81 1.55 14.20 -0.92
C GLU A 81 2.82 15.04 -1.13
N PHE A 82 3.85 14.79 -0.34
CA PHE A 82 5.13 15.46 -0.52
C PHE A 82 5.75 15.20 -1.89
N LYS A 83 5.74 13.94 -2.34
CA LYS A 83 6.22 13.55 -3.68
C LYS A 83 5.41 14.23 -4.80
N GLN A 84 4.10 14.32 -4.64
CA GLN A 84 3.24 14.99 -5.61
C GLN A 84 3.55 16.48 -5.69
N ASN A 85 3.63 17.16 -4.55
CA ASN A 85 3.99 18.58 -4.48
C ASN A 85 5.38 18.85 -5.09
N LEU A 86 6.33 17.95 -4.86
CA LEU A 86 7.66 18.07 -5.44
C LEU A 86 7.63 17.94 -6.98
N LYS A 87 6.84 16.99 -7.50
CA LYS A 87 6.65 16.84 -8.96
C LYS A 87 6.00 18.09 -9.58
N GLU A 88 5.01 18.64 -8.94
CA GLU A 88 4.33 19.88 -9.41
C GLU A 88 5.28 21.07 -9.41
N ASN A 89 6.09 21.23 -8.38
CA ASN A 89 7.11 22.27 -8.31
C ASN A 89 8.18 22.10 -9.41
N ILE A 90 8.66 20.87 -9.63
CA ILE A 90 9.60 20.60 -10.72
C ILE A 90 8.97 20.93 -12.06
N ASN A 91 7.72 20.53 -12.28
CA ASN A 91 7.01 20.82 -13.54
C ASN A 91 6.91 22.31 -13.80
N SER A 92 6.47 23.10 -12.82
CA SER A 92 6.34 24.56 -12.96
C SER A 92 7.68 25.25 -13.19
N MET A 93 8.76 24.80 -12.52
CA MET A 93 10.10 25.33 -12.76
C MET A 93 10.61 25.01 -14.17
N VAL A 94 10.39 23.78 -14.65
CA VAL A 94 10.79 23.36 -16.00
C VAL A 94 9.99 24.12 -17.05
N GLU A 95 8.68 24.26 -16.89
CA GLU A 95 7.84 25.04 -17.79
C GLU A 95 8.33 26.50 -17.91
N SER A 96 8.62 27.14 -16.79
CA SER A 96 9.18 28.49 -16.77
C SER A 96 10.50 28.62 -17.56
N GLN A 97 11.41 27.65 -17.34
CA GLN A 97 12.68 27.62 -18.09
C GLN A 97 12.47 27.42 -19.60
N ILE A 98 11.47 26.61 -19.98
CA ILE A 98 11.17 26.37 -21.38
C ILE A 98 10.58 27.61 -22.05
N TYR A 99 9.67 28.33 -21.39
CA TYR A 99 9.18 29.59 -21.89
C TYR A 99 10.35 30.58 -22.18
N ASN A 100 11.31 30.66 -21.30
CA ASN A 100 12.51 31.46 -21.50
C ASN A 100 13.36 30.94 -22.69
N PHE A 101 13.51 29.62 -22.82
CA PHE A 101 14.28 29.01 -23.92
C PHE A 101 13.69 29.26 -25.29
N ILE A 102 12.35 29.19 -25.43
CA ILE A 102 11.65 29.41 -26.70
C ILE A 102 11.89 30.82 -27.25
N GLU A 103 12.13 31.79 -26.40
CA GLU A 103 12.43 33.17 -26.83
C GLU A 103 13.92 33.36 -27.24
N THR A 104 14.76 32.33 -27.05
CA THR A 104 16.18 32.40 -27.44
C THR A 104 16.42 32.06 -28.91
N TYR A 105 17.54 32.55 -29.45
CA TYR A 105 17.96 32.19 -30.79
C TYR A 105 18.28 30.69 -30.96
N GLU A 106 18.68 30.03 -29.91
CA GLU A 106 19.05 28.61 -29.89
C GLU A 106 17.83 27.71 -30.13
N TYR A 107 16.63 28.17 -29.78
CA TYR A 107 15.39 27.43 -29.97
C TYR A 107 15.14 27.09 -31.44
N LYS A 108 15.45 28.02 -32.41
CA LYS A 108 15.32 27.75 -33.84
C LYS A 108 16.11 26.50 -34.25
N ASN A 109 17.38 26.42 -33.84
CA ASN A 109 18.23 25.28 -34.16
C ASN A 109 17.72 24.00 -33.51
N PHE A 110 17.18 24.08 -32.26
CA PHE A 110 16.56 22.98 -31.62
C PHE A 110 15.31 22.49 -32.38
N LEU A 111 14.42 23.38 -32.79
CA LEU A 111 13.20 23.04 -33.54
C LEU A 111 13.54 22.32 -34.85
N PHE A 112 14.47 22.84 -35.63
CA PHE A 112 14.91 22.24 -36.88
C PHE A 112 15.48 20.85 -36.70
N ARG A 113 16.38 20.65 -35.72
CA ARG A 113 16.91 19.31 -35.37
C ARG A 113 15.82 18.35 -34.89
N ASN A 114 14.83 18.87 -34.19
CA ASN A 114 13.72 18.08 -33.69
C ASN A 114 12.83 17.56 -34.83
N ILE A 115 12.54 18.42 -35.80
CA ILE A 115 11.80 18.05 -37.02
C ILE A 115 12.62 17.02 -37.80
N GLU A 116 13.89 17.30 -38.09
CA GLU A 116 14.79 16.40 -38.82
C GLU A 116 14.83 15.00 -38.19
N LYS A 117 15.06 14.94 -36.88
CA LYS A 117 15.08 13.70 -36.11
C LYS A 117 13.75 12.95 -36.14
N THR A 118 12.65 13.65 -36.21
CA THR A 118 11.32 13.04 -36.25
C THR A 118 11.04 12.50 -37.64
N LEU A 119 11.35 13.28 -38.69
CA LEU A 119 11.22 12.86 -40.07
C LEU A 119 12.13 11.66 -40.40
N SER A 120 13.34 11.61 -39.86
CA SER A 120 14.25 10.48 -40.08
C SER A 120 13.74 9.12 -39.55
N LYS A 121 12.68 9.12 -38.76
CA LYS A 121 12.03 7.89 -38.23
C LYS A 121 10.85 7.45 -39.12
N MET A 122 10.52 8.20 -40.18
CA MET A 122 9.41 7.94 -41.07
C MET A 122 9.93 7.71 -42.48
N ASP A 123 9.22 6.92 -43.27
CA ASP A 123 9.47 6.83 -44.71
C ASP A 123 8.90 8.05 -45.40
N MET A 124 9.76 8.89 -46.00
CA MET A 124 9.36 10.14 -46.63
C MET A 124 8.39 9.88 -47.78
N ASN A 125 7.20 10.42 -47.65
CA ASN A 125 6.15 10.39 -48.70
C ASN A 125 5.40 11.73 -48.74
N GLU A 126 4.60 11.93 -49.77
CA GLU A 126 3.85 13.18 -49.98
C GLU A 126 2.71 13.42 -48.96
N CYS A 127 2.40 12.42 -48.14
CA CYS A 127 1.32 12.48 -47.15
C CYS A 127 1.82 12.85 -45.75
N ILE A 128 3.09 13.25 -45.60
CA ILE A 128 3.65 13.71 -44.33
C ILE A 128 3.32 15.19 -44.11
N GLU A 129 2.70 15.44 -42.96
CA GLU A 129 2.40 16.78 -42.48
C GLU A 129 3.11 17.03 -41.15
N VAL A 130 3.72 18.21 -41.00
CA VAL A 130 4.40 18.63 -39.77
C VAL A 130 3.57 19.72 -39.10
N TYR A 131 3.22 19.49 -37.87
CA TYR A 131 2.44 20.39 -37.03
C TYR A 131 3.35 21.07 -36.02
N ILE A 132 3.33 22.40 -35.97
CA ILE A 132 4.08 23.22 -35.02
C ILE A 132 3.18 24.24 -34.35
N THR A 133 3.66 24.89 -33.29
CA THR A 133 2.89 25.94 -32.62
C THR A 133 2.59 27.12 -33.57
N GLU A 134 1.51 27.83 -33.30
CA GLU A 134 1.13 29.00 -34.12
C GLU A 134 2.23 30.07 -34.14
N LYS A 135 2.93 30.29 -33.00
CA LYS A 135 4.07 31.23 -32.92
C LYS A 135 5.23 30.82 -33.84
N ASP A 136 5.57 29.54 -33.83
CA ASP A 136 6.65 28.97 -34.62
C ASP A 136 6.29 28.95 -36.11
N PHE A 137 5.01 28.69 -36.43
CA PHE A 137 4.51 28.72 -37.78
C PHE A 137 4.71 30.08 -38.43
N TYR A 138 4.31 31.16 -37.75
CA TYR A 138 4.52 32.50 -38.32
C TYR A 138 6.00 32.91 -38.42
N LYS A 139 6.86 32.43 -37.55
CA LYS A 139 8.29 32.78 -37.54
C LYS A 139 9.12 31.95 -38.54
N PHE A 140 8.82 30.66 -38.72
CA PHE A 140 9.74 29.73 -39.39
C PHE A 140 9.13 28.95 -40.55
N LYS A 141 7.88 29.19 -40.95
CA LYS A 141 7.19 28.44 -42.00
C LYS A 141 8.00 28.30 -43.27
N ASP A 142 8.38 29.44 -43.88
CA ASP A 142 9.06 29.45 -45.18
C ASP A 142 10.40 28.74 -45.18
N GLU A 143 11.11 28.79 -44.05
CA GLU A 143 12.40 28.13 -43.89
C GLU A 143 12.23 26.61 -43.71
N ILE A 144 11.25 26.16 -42.91
CA ILE A 144 11.00 24.73 -42.64
C ILE A 144 10.49 24.06 -43.93
N GLU A 145 9.51 24.65 -44.63
CA GLU A 145 8.97 24.09 -45.86
C GLU A 145 10.06 23.96 -46.94
N LYS A 146 10.94 24.97 -47.08
CA LYS A 146 12.07 24.91 -48.01
C LYS A 146 13.13 23.90 -47.64
N THR A 147 13.39 23.73 -46.34
CA THR A 147 14.48 22.84 -45.86
C THR A 147 14.08 21.38 -45.93
N PHE A 148 12.86 21.05 -45.53
CA PHE A 148 12.39 19.68 -45.38
C PHE A 148 11.44 19.20 -46.47
N ASN A 149 10.97 20.10 -47.35
CA ASN A 149 10.01 19.83 -48.43
C ASN A 149 8.74 19.11 -47.88
N VAL A 150 8.18 19.62 -46.80
CA VAL A 150 7.01 19.06 -46.12
C VAL A 150 5.92 20.10 -46.02
N LYS A 151 4.67 19.66 -45.92
CA LYS A 151 3.54 20.54 -45.64
C LYS A 151 3.53 20.89 -44.17
N LEU A 152 3.43 22.19 -43.85
CA LEU A 152 3.42 22.68 -42.49
C LEU A 152 2.01 23.12 -42.09
N GLU A 153 1.56 22.70 -40.94
CA GLU A 153 0.27 23.04 -40.36
C GLU A 153 0.41 23.52 -38.90
N LYS A 154 -0.61 24.21 -38.43
CA LYS A 154 -0.66 24.72 -37.07
C LYS A 154 -1.21 23.66 -36.12
N ILE A 155 -0.58 23.47 -34.98
CA ILE A 155 -1.15 22.69 -33.87
C ILE A 155 -2.17 23.57 -33.15
N GLU A 156 -3.37 23.06 -32.98
CA GLU A 156 -4.35 23.72 -32.12
C GLU A 156 -3.98 23.50 -30.67
N ASN A 157 -3.78 24.61 -29.93
CA ASN A 157 -3.73 24.75 -28.47
C ASN A 157 -2.58 24.14 -27.65
N GLU A 158 -2.16 24.94 -26.66
CA GLU A 158 -1.41 24.63 -25.43
C GLU A 158 -0.03 23.97 -25.56
N ASN A 159 0.50 23.76 -26.74
CA ASN A 159 1.86 23.26 -26.86
C ASN A 159 2.87 24.40 -26.74
N ILE A 160 3.85 24.19 -25.89
CA ILE A 160 4.87 25.18 -25.55
C ILE A 160 5.91 25.32 -26.70
N GLY A 161 6.02 24.31 -27.58
CA GLY A 161 6.99 24.25 -28.68
C GLY A 161 7.26 22.83 -29.14
N GLY A 162 8.15 22.66 -30.12
CA GLY A 162 8.43 21.38 -30.76
C GLY A 162 7.49 21.06 -31.92
N CYS A 163 7.40 19.79 -32.35
CA CYS A 163 6.61 19.40 -33.51
C CYS A 163 5.82 18.10 -33.26
N VAL A 164 4.74 17.95 -34.02
CA VAL A 164 4.06 16.68 -34.25
C VAL A 164 4.15 16.36 -35.73
N VAL A 165 4.54 15.15 -36.07
CA VAL A 165 4.61 14.70 -37.47
C VAL A 165 3.59 13.61 -37.68
N ILE A 166 2.76 13.77 -38.69
CA ILE A 166 1.70 12.82 -39.03
C ILE A 166 1.94 12.30 -40.45
N ASP A 167 1.99 11.00 -40.59
CA ASP A 167 1.95 10.29 -41.86
C ASP A 167 0.54 9.69 -42.05
N SER A 168 -0.26 10.36 -42.85
CA SER A 168 -1.65 9.94 -43.09
C SER A 168 -1.76 8.66 -43.90
N LEU A 169 -0.73 8.33 -44.70
CA LEU A 169 -0.71 7.10 -45.50
C LEU A 169 -0.49 5.88 -44.66
N ASN A 170 0.49 5.94 -43.76
CA ASN A 170 0.86 4.81 -42.89
C ASN A 170 0.15 4.84 -41.51
N HIS A 171 -0.70 5.81 -41.26
CA HIS A 171 -1.39 6.04 -39.96
C HIS A 171 -0.42 6.17 -38.79
N ILE A 172 0.73 6.77 -38.99
CA ILE A 172 1.75 7.00 -37.99
C ILE A 172 1.70 8.45 -37.52
N SER A 173 1.69 8.66 -36.21
CA SER A 173 1.84 9.99 -35.61
C SER A 173 2.95 9.95 -34.56
N ILE A 174 3.92 10.86 -34.69
CA ILE A 174 4.99 11.03 -33.70
C ILE A 174 4.86 12.42 -33.07
N ASN A 175 4.51 12.42 -31.79
CA ASN A 175 4.45 13.64 -30.99
C ASN A 175 5.82 13.88 -30.33
N ASN A 176 6.51 14.92 -30.78
CA ASN A 176 7.80 15.36 -30.27
C ASN A 176 7.74 16.81 -29.76
N THR A 177 6.62 17.17 -29.14
CA THR A 177 6.47 18.47 -28.49
C THR A 177 7.27 18.54 -27.20
N LEU A 178 7.67 19.75 -26.81
CA LEU A 178 8.37 19.95 -25.52
C LEU A 178 7.52 19.52 -24.35
N LYS A 179 6.21 19.76 -24.39
CA LYS A 179 5.28 19.33 -23.33
C LYS A 179 5.31 17.82 -23.14
N THR A 180 5.11 17.04 -24.19
CA THR A 180 5.12 15.57 -24.12
C THR A 180 6.47 15.03 -23.65
N ASN A 181 7.58 15.59 -24.17
CA ASN A 181 8.93 15.16 -23.77
C ASN A 181 9.21 15.42 -22.28
N ILE A 182 8.69 16.49 -21.72
CA ILE A 182 8.82 16.81 -20.29
C ILE A 182 7.99 15.85 -19.45
N GLU A 183 6.72 15.69 -19.80
CA GLU A 183 5.82 14.77 -19.09
C GLU A 183 6.39 13.36 -19.03
N GLU A 184 6.94 12.86 -20.14
CA GLU A 184 7.60 11.56 -20.18
C GLU A 184 8.85 11.48 -19.29
N LYS A 185 9.65 12.55 -19.23
CA LYS A 185 10.83 12.59 -18.36
C LYS A 185 10.45 12.69 -16.90
N ILE A 186 9.44 13.50 -16.56
CA ILE A 186 8.93 13.62 -15.19
C ILE A 186 8.32 12.29 -14.69
N LYS A 187 7.58 11.59 -15.55
CA LYS A 187 7.07 10.25 -15.22
C LYS A 187 8.18 9.24 -14.90
N LYS A 188 9.35 9.40 -15.51
CA LYS A 188 10.53 8.54 -15.28
C LYS A 188 11.32 8.91 -14.01
N ILE A 189 11.06 10.06 -13.42
CA ILE A 189 11.65 10.45 -12.12
C ILE A 189 10.96 9.62 -11.03
N ASN A 190 11.62 8.58 -10.61
CA ASN A 190 11.22 7.77 -9.45
C ASN A 190 11.58 8.54 -8.17
N LEU A 191 10.62 9.26 -7.62
CA LEU A 191 10.71 9.91 -6.30
C LEU A 191 10.14 8.98 -5.23
#